data_973df7366fd7b07e817b816c30199011
#
_entry.id   973df7366fd7b07e817b816c30199011
#
_cell.length_a   1.000
_cell.length_b   1.000
_cell.length_c   1.000
_cell.angle_alpha   90.00
_cell.angle_beta   90.00
_cell.angle_gamma   90.00
#
_symmetry.space_group_name_H-M   'P 1'
#
loop_
_entity.id
_entity.type
_entity.pdbx_description
1 polymer ?
#
loop_
_entity_poly.entity_id
_entity_poly.type
_entity_poly.pdbx_seq_one_letter_code
_entity_poly.pdbx_strand_id
1 'polypeptide(L)'
;MTKIINRAILEPILNKITQSNKIVIIYGARQVGKTTLANQIIDRLKLKTLKVNADEIKYHDVLSSRDLNKMKSLVSGYELLFIDEAQRIENIGINLKILADGLPELKIIVTGSSSFELANKIKEPLTGRAWTYNLFTLSFLELTNEYNNFEVNNFLDNALVYGAYPEVFTTENLNDKKKLLEELAASYLYKDVLALDEIKKSDKIYKLLQLLAFQIGQEVSVNELSVTLELSNATVKKYFDLLEKTFVIFRLPALSKNPRKEIAKKDKIYFYDLGVRNVLIDNFNTLTDRNDQGALFENFLMAERIKKIKYQAITASGYFWRAYTGSEIDYIEETAGKYYAYEFKYGKKQAKLPNKLILDYGNPEFKLINRDNYLEFII
;
A
#
# COMPACT_ATOMS: atom_id res chain seq x y z
N MET A 1 13.54 18.50 15.80
CA MET A 1 13.72 17.76 14.53
C MET A 1 12.88 16.50 14.59
N THR A 2 11.99 16.30 13.64
CA THR A 2 11.14 15.11 13.58
C THR A 2 12.03 13.88 13.37
N LYS A 3 11.92 12.85 14.20
CA LYS A 3 12.72 11.62 14.08
C LYS A 3 12.38 10.95 12.73
N ILE A 4 13.37 10.75 11.89
CA ILE A 4 13.22 10.03 10.62
C ILE A 4 13.37 8.53 10.93
N ILE A 5 12.35 7.75 10.55
CA ILE A 5 12.35 6.28 10.70
C ILE A 5 12.92 5.65 9.43
N ASN A 6 13.90 4.76 9.59
CA ASN A 6 14.50 4.06 8.47
C ASN A 6 13.50 3.11 7.81
N ARG A 7 13.41 3.20 6.47
CA ARG A 7 12.45 2.41 5.71
C ARG A 7 13.05 1.04 5.33
N ALA A 8 12.26 -0.01 5.47
CA ALA A 8 12.70 -1.40 5.23
C ALA A 8 13.27 -1.63 3.81
N ILE A 9 12.79 -0.88 2.82
CA ILE A 9 13.24 -1.00 1.42
C ILE A 9 14.49 -0.16 1.11
N LEU A 10 15.05 0.61 2.04
CA LEU A 10 16.24 1.45 1.80
C LEU A 10 17.45 0.60 1.36
N GLU A 11 17.86 -0.37 2.17
CA GLU A 11 19.02 -1.23 1.85
C GLU A 11 18.79 -2.13 0.62
N PRO A 12 17.63 -2.77 0.42
CA PRO A 12 17.30 -3.45 -0.83
C PRO A 12 17.45 -2.57 -2.07
N ILE A 13 17.01 -1.30 -2.02
CA ILE A 13 17.17 -0.37 -3.15
C ILE A 13 18.64 -0.02 -3.37
N LEU A 14 19.39 0.33 -2.32
CA LEU A 14 20.82 0.64 -2.42
C LEU A 14 21.60 -0.51 -3.05
N ASN A 15 21.34 -1.74 -2.63
CA ASN A 15 21.96 -2.92 -3.20
C ASN A 15 21.63 -3.09 -4.69
N LYS A 16 20.37 -2.87 -5.09
CA LYS A 16 19.97 -3.05 -6.50
C LYS A 16 20.50 -1.96 -7.41
N ILE A 17 20.52 -0.71 -6.99
CA ILE A 17 20.99 0.41 -7.80
C ILE A 17 22.52 0.39 -7.99
N THR A 18 23.26 -0.17 -7.02
CA THR A 18 24.71 -0.33 -7.15
C THR A 18 25.08 -1.53 -8.03
N GLN A 19 24.28 -2.60 -8.01
CA GLN A 19 24.57 -3.84 -8.75
C GLN A 19 24.00 -3.88 -10.18
N SER A 20 23.12 -2.96 -10.54
CA SER A 20 22.48 -2.93 -11.86
C SER A 20 22.23 -1.52 -12.37
N ASN A 21 22.07 -1.40 -13.68
CA ASN A 21 21.74 -0.13 -14.35
C ASN A 21 20.21 0.00 -14.59
N LYS A 22 19.41 -0.81 -13.86
CA LYS A 22 17.95 -0.71 -13.95
C LYS A 22 17.44 0.50 -13.18
N ILE A 23 16.40 1.10 -13.73
CA ILE A 23 15.68 2.21 -13.09
C ILE A 23 15.05 1.73 -11.79
N VAL A 24 15.18 2.50 -10.72
CA VAL A 24 14.44 2.27 -9.47
C VAL A 24 13.17 3.08 -9.48
N ILE A 25 12.02 2.43 -9.29
CA ILE A 25 10.71 3.07 -9.24
C ILE A 25 10.11 2.84 -7.86
N ILE A 26 9.76 3.91 -7.16
CA ILE A 26 9.17 3.88 -5.83
C ILE A 26 7.72 4.36 -5.92
N TYR A 27 6.77 3.45 -5.78
CA TYR A 27 5.35 3.75 -5.69
C TYR A 27 4.89 3.82 -4.23
N GLY A 28 3.84 4.57 -3.99
CA GLY A 28 3.19 4.60 -2.68
C GLY A 28 2.20 5.75 -2.59
N ALA A 29 1.33 5.70 -1.58
CA ALA A 29 0.40 6.76 -1.29
C ALA A 29 1.10 8.12 -1.14
N ARG A 30 0.36 9.23 -1.21
CA ARG A 30 0.93 10.55 -0.86
C ARG A 30 1.38 10.55 0.60
N GLN A 31 2.36 11.39 0.92
CA GLN A 31 2.84 11.63 2.29
C GLN A 31 3.36 10.37 3.05
N VAL A 32 3.58 9.24 2.37
CA VAL A 32 4.22 8.07 2.99
C VAL A 32 5.76 8.18 3.09
N GLY A 33 6.35 9.27 2.57
CA GLY A 33 7.78 9.54 2.67
C GLY A 33 8.61 9.11 1.46
N LYS A 34 8.05 9.04 0.24
CA LYS A 34 8.78 8.66 -0.99
C LYS A 34 9.97 9.57 -1.28
N THR A 35 9.75 10.89 -1.26
CA THR A 35 10.80 11.89 -1.48
C THR A 35 11.87 11.85 -0.39
N THR A 36 11.46 11.62 0.87
CA THR A 36 12.39 11.44 2.01
C THR A 36 13.28 10.22 1.80
N LEU A 37 12.70 9.08 1.44
CA LEU A 37 13.44 7.86 1.12
C LEU A 37 14.39 8.06 -0.05
N ALA A 38 13.93 8.69 -1.15
CA ALA A 38 14.78 8.98 -2.30
C ALA A 38 15.97 9.89 -1.92
N ASN A 39 15.76 10.91 -1.08
CA ASN A 39 16.85 11.73 -0.58
C ASN A 39 17.85 10.93 0.29
N GLN A 40 17.36 10.04 1.17
CA GLN A 40 18.25 9.14 1.93
C GLN A 40 19.10 8.25 1.01
N ILE A 41 18.52 7.71 -0.06
CA ILE A 41 19.25 6.92 -1.07
C ILE A 41 20.32 7.78 -1.76
N ILE A 42 19.98 8.98 -2.20
CA ILE A 42 20.88 9.92 -2.87
C ILE A 42 22.06 10.26 -1.96
N ASP A 43 21.78 10.58 -0.68
CA ASP A 43 22.80 10.95 0.30
C ASP A 43 23.77 9.78 0.60
N ARG A 44 23.27 8.54 0.56
CA ARG A 44 24.09 7.34 0.75
C ARG A 44 24.96 7.02 -0.49
N LEU A 45 24.43 7.22 -1.69
CA LEU A 45 25.14 6.96 -2.95
C LEU A 45 26.26 7.97 -3.21
N LYS A 46 26.11 9.21 -2.72
CA LYS A 46 27.08 10.31 -2.92
C LYS A 46 27.39 10.61 -4.39
N LEU A 47 26.48 10.28 -5.30
CA LEU A 47 26.60 10.56 -6.72
C LEU A 47 26.17 11.99 -7.03
N LYS A 48 26.78 12.61 -8.04
CA LYS A 48 26.34 13.91 -8.54
C LYS A 48 24.96 13.81 -9.14
N THR A 49 23.95 14.31 -8.45
CA THR A 49 22.55 14.08 -8.72
C THR A 49 21.84 15.27 -9.32
N LEU A 50 21.13 15.08 -10.43
CA LEU A 50 20.10 15.99 -10.90
C LEU A 50 18.76 15.62 -10.24
N LYS A 51 18.22 16.54 -9.43
CA LYS A 51 16.88 16.39 -8.82
C LYS A 51 15.86 17.16 -9.66
N VAL A 52 14.86 16.45 -10.16
CA VAL A 52 13.76 16.99 -10.95
C VAL A 52 12.47 16.81 -10.17
N ASN A 53 11.79 17.89 -9.84
CA ASN A 53 10.40 17.85 -9.40
C ASN A 53 9.51 17.99 -10.65
N ALA A 54 8.71 16.95 -10.94
CA ALA A 54 7.86 16.93 -12.11
C ALA A 54 6.66 17.90 -12.04
N ASP A 55 6.42 18.59 -10.93
CA ASP A 55 5.49 19.73 -10.87
C ASP A 55 6.06 20.99 -11.57
N GLU A 56 7.38 21.05 -11.80
CA GLU A 56 8.03 22.16 -12.47
C GLU A 56 7.94 21.99 -14.00
N ILE A 57 7.20 22.86 -14.68
CA ILE A 57 6.92 22.83 -16.12
C ILE A 57 8.21 22.83 -16.97
N LYS A 58 9.28 23.49 -16.49
CA LYS A 58 10.54 23.62 -17.23
C LYS A 58 11.19 22.29 -17.66
N TYR A 59 10.85 21.18 -16.97
CA TYR A 59 11.38 19.85 -17.29
C TYR A 59 10.49 19.08 -18.28
N HIS A 60 9.23 19.48 -18.45
CA HIS A 60 8.24 18.72 -19.22
C HIS A 60 8.65 18.59 -20.69
N ASP A 61 9.03 19.70 -21.34
CA ASP A 61 9.40 19.71 -22.76
C ASP A 61 10.57 18.76 -23.08
N VAL A 62 11.51 18.64 -22.17
CA VAL A 62 12.67 17.75 -22.36
C VAL A 62 12.31 16.30 -22.05
N LEU A 63 11.69 16.05 -20.89
CA LEU A 63 11.41 14.70 -20.40
C LEU A 63 10.18 14.04 -21.05
N SER A 64 9.41 14.76 -21.89
CA SER A 64 8.35 14.22 -22.74
C SER A 64 8.72 14.15 -24.23
N SER A 65 9.91 14.62 -24.61
CA SER A 65 10.30 14.90 -26.00
C SER A 65 10.55 13.66 -26.87
N ARG A 66 10.78 12.49 -26.29
CA ARG A 66 11.29 11.28 -26.96
C ARG A 66 12.60 11.50 -27.74
N ASP A 67 13.36 12.54 -27.39
CA ASP A 67 14.63 12.91 -28.01
C ASP A 67 15.79 12.68 -27.05
N LEU A 68 16.60 11.65 -27.34
CA LEU A 68 17.74 11.29 -26.51
C LEU A 68 18.75 12.44 -26.37
N ASN A 69 18.99 13.23 -27.44
CA ASN A 69 19.99 14.31 -27.40
C ASN A 69 19.56 15.44 -26.47
N LYS A 70 18.27 15.82 -26.50
CA LYS A 70 17.71 16.80 -25.55
C LYS A 70 17.83 16.31 -24.11
N MET A 71 17.44 15.04 -23.87
CA MET A 71 17.52 14.45 -22.52
C MET A 71 18.96 14.28 -22.05
N LYS A 72 19.88 13.90 -22.96
CA LYS A 72 21.33 13.80 -22.67
C LYS A 72 21.91 15.16 -22.27
N SER A 73 21.51 16.24 -22.95
CA SER A 73 21.93 17.61 -22.59
C SER A 73 21.46 17.99 -21.18
N LEU A 74 20.24 17.61 -20.80
CA LEU A 74 19.69 17.87 -19.47
C LEU A 74 20.50 17.17 -18.37
N VAL A 75 20.90 15.91 -18.56
CA VAL A 75 21.59 15.10 -17.56
C VAL A 75 23.12 15.16 -17.68
N SER A 76 23.65 16.00 -18.57
CA SER A 76 25.08 16.11 -18.80
C SER A 76 25.83 16.48 -17.53
N GLY A 77 26.87 15.71 -17.18
CA GLY A 77 27.68 15.93 -15.98
C GLY A 77 27.02 15.47 -14.67
N TYR A 78 25.91 14.73 -14.74
CA TYR A 78 25.30 14.07 -13.58
C TYR A 78 25.44 12.54 -13.71
N GLU A 79 25.54 11.86 -12.58
CA GLU A 79 25.66 10.40 -12.46
C GLU A 79 24.33 9.74 -12.07
N LEU A 80 23.43 10.53 -11.46
CA LEU A 80 22.11 10.11 -11.02
C LEU A 80 21.05 11.13 -11.41
N LEU A 81 19.95 10.64 -11.99
CA LEU A 81 18.73 11.41 -12.24
C LEU A 81 17.65 10.95 -11.24
N PHE A 82 17.17 11.87 -10.42
CA PHE A 82 16.01 11.66 -9.57
C PHE A 82 14.82 12.45 -10.10
N ILE A 83 13.70 11.78 -10.36
CA ILE A 83 12.44 12.42 -10.80
C ILE A 83 11.36 12.14 -9.74
N ASP A 84 10.92 13.19 -9.07
CA ASP A 84 9.80 13.13 -8.11
C ASP A 84 8.48 13.41 -8.82
N GLU A 85 7.40 12.69 -8.42
CA GLU A 85 6.04 12.77 -8.96
C GLU A 85 5.98 12.59 -10.51
N ALA A 86 6.76 11.64 -11.02
CA ALA A 86 7.00 11.45 -12.47
C ALA A 86 5.73 11.25 -13.31
N GLN A 87 4.59 10.86 -12.71
CA GLN A 87 3.31 10.74 -13.42
C GLN A 87 2.82 12.08 -14.03
N ARG A 88 3.34 13.20 -13.55
CA ARG A 88 3.04 14.54 -14.10
C ARG A 88 3.62 14.77 -15.50
N ILE A 89 4.64 14.02 -15.87
CA ILE A 89 5.29 14.14 -17.19
C ILE A 89 4.61 13.19 -18.17
N GLU A 90 4.20 13.75 -19.29
CA GLU A 90 3.58 12.98 -20.35
C GLU A 90 4.56 11.98 -20.96
N ASN A 91 4.08 10.79 -21.29
CA ASN A 91 4.89 9.72 -21.92
C ASN A 91 6.19 9.35 -21.17
N ILE A 92 6.26 9.61 -19.86
CA ILE A 92 7.50 9.43 -19.08
C ILE A 92 8.10 8.03 -19.22
N GLY A 93 7.29 6.96 -19.31
CA GLY A 93 7.79 5.60 -19.43
C GLY A 93 8.63 5.36 -20.68
N ILE A 94 8.22 5.88 -21.84
CA ILE A 94 8.97 5.78 -23.09
C ILE A 94 10.28 6.60 -22.99
N ASN A 95 10.21 7.80 -22.39
CA ASN A 95 11.39 8.65 -22.23
C ASN A 95 12.40 8.05 -21.26
N LEU A 96 11.95 7.43 -20.17
CA LEU A 96 12.82 6.66 -19.26
C LEU A 96 13.46 5.47 -19.95
N LYS A 97 12.73 4.76 -20.83
CA LYS A 97 13.30 3.70 -21.65
C LYS A 97 14.42 4.22 -22.56
N ILE A 98 14.17 5.31 -23.27
CA ILE A 98 15.15 5.93 -24.16
C ILE A 98 16.40 6.35 -23.38
N LEU A 99 16.23 6.94 -22.18
CA LEU A 99 17.35 7.30 -21.30
C LEU A 99 18.15 6.07 -20.84
N ALA A 100 17.46 5.02 -20.36
CA ALA A 100 18.12 3.82 -19.85
C ALA A 100 18.89 3.07 -20.97
N ASP A 101 18.32 3.00 -22.17
CA ASP A 101 18.95 2.34 -23.31
C ASP A 101 20.10 3.19 -23.92
N GLY A 102 19.97 4.53 -23.90
CA GLY A 102 20.94 5.45 -24.50
C GLY A 102 22.05 5.92 -23.55
N LEU A 103 21.84 5.84 -22.24
CA LEU A 103 22.79 6.26 -21.20
C LEU A 103 22.87 5.21 -20.09
N PRO A 104 23.44 4.02 -20.35
CA PRO A 104 23.42 2.89 -19.41
C PRO A 104 24.14 3.17 -18.08
N GLU A 105 25.09 4.12 -18.06
CA GLU A 105 25.81 4.49 -16.83
C GLU A 105 25.00 5.42 -15.90
N LEU A 106 23.98 6.09 -16.45
CA LEU A 106 23.13 7.00 -15.64
C LEU A 106 22.23 6.20 -14.72
N LYS A 107 22.38 6.39 -13.40
CA LYS A 107 21.43 5.84 -12.44
C LYS A 107 20.14 6.66 -12.46
N ILE A 108 18.99 5.99 -12.37
CA ILE A 108 17.70 6.69 -12.42
C ILE A 108 16.83 6.20 -11.26
N ILE A 109 16.33 7.15 -10.46
CA ILE A 109 15.33 6.93 -9.41
C ILE A 109 14.10 7.74 -9.76
N VAL A 110 12.94 7.11 -9.67
CA VAL A 110 11.65 7.73 -9.99
C VAL A 110 10.67 7.46 -8.87
N THR A 111 9.93 8.48 -8.44
CA THR A 111 8.83 8.32 -7.50
C THR A 111 7.49 8.66 -8.18
N GLY A 112 6.42 8.08 -7.64
CA GLY A 112 5.07 8.40 -8.07
C GLY A 112 4.01 8.04 -7.04
N SER A 113 2.96 8.87 -6.97
CA SER A 113 1.91 8.75 -5.95
C SER A 113 0.86 7.69 -6.27
N SER A 114 0.63 7.34 -7.54
CA SER A 114 -0.31 6.28 -7.89
C SER A 114 0.35 5.24 -8.79
N SER A 115 0.08 3.97 -8.49
CA SER A 115 0.50 2.87 -9.34
C SER A 115 -0.24 2.85 -10.69
N PHE A 116 -1.37 3.58 -10.82
CA PHE A 116 -2.22 3.49 -12.00
C PHE A 116 -1.67 4.27 -13.19
N GLU A 117 -1.42 5.58 -13.05
CA GLU A 117 -0.92 6.37 -14.18
C GLU A 117 0.53 6.01 -14.51
N LEU A 118 1.36 5.93 -13.47
CA LEU A 118 2.76 5.60 -13.67
C LEU A 118 2.93 4.14 -14.10
N ALA A 119 2.16 3.19 -13.53
CA ALA A 119 2.24 1.78 -13.92
C ALA A 119 1.75 1.51 -15.34
N ASN A 120 0.66 2.11 -15.80
CA ASN A 120 0.20 1.93 -17.17
C ASN A 120 1.12 2.64 -18.18
N LYS A 121 1.65 3.82 -17.82
CA LYS A 121 2.57 4.58 -18.67
C LYS A 121 4.01 4.03 -18.64
N ILE A 122 4.40 3.26 -17.63
CA ILE A 122 5.77 2.80 -17.38
C ILE A 122 5.94 1.29 -17.55
N LYS A 123 4.95 0.45 -17.17
CA LYS A 123 5.13 -1.02 -17.15
C LYS A 123 5.53 -1.59 -18.50
N GLU A 124 4.81 -1.27 -19.55
CA GLU A 124 5.07 -1.82 -20.87
C GLU A 124 6.44 -1.37 -21.42
N PRO A 125 6.78 -0.06 -21.45
CA PRO A 125 8.06 0.40 -21.92
C PRO A 125 9.26 -0.09 -21.10
N LEU A 126 9.11 -0.26 -19.77
CA LEU A 126 10.19 -0.56 -18.85
C LEU A 126 10.26 -2.03 -18.42
N THR A 127 9.55 -2.93 -19.10
CA THR A 127 9.67 -4.39 -18.83
C THR A 127 11.14 -4.84 -18.93
N GLY A 128 11.66 -5.46 -17.88
CA GLY A 128 13.03 -5.88 -17.74
C GLY A 128 14.05 -4.76 -17.40
N ARG A 129 13.67 -3.49 -17.46
CA ARG A 129 14.52 -2.30 -17.25
C ARG A 129 14.36 -1.63 -15.90
N ALA A 130 13.41 -2.05 -15.07
CA ALA A 130 13.13 -1.41 -13.79
C ALA A 130 13.02 -2.40 -12.63
N TRP A 131 13.39 -1.92 -11.44
CA TRP A 131 13.06 -2.49 -10.15
C TRP A 131 11.96 -1.65 -9.51
N THR A 132 10.86 -2.27 -9.16
CA THR A 132 9.68 -1.59 -8.60
C THR A 132 9.53 -1.91 -7.13
N TYR A 133 9.37 -0.88 -6.31
CA TYR A 133 9.17 -0.95 -4.87
C TYR A 133 7.90 -0.23 -4.47
N ASN A 134 7.13 -0.83 -3.57
CA ASN A 134 5.99 -0.17 -2.94
C ASN A 134 6.42 0.35 -1.56
N LEU A 135 6.18 1.63 -1.32
CA LEU A 135 6.36 2.26 -0.02
C LEU A 135 5.00 2.49 0.62
N PHE A 136 4.76 1.83 1.73
CA PHE A 136 3.53 1.97 2.53
C PHE A 136 3.69 3.01 3.64
N THR A 137 2.63 3.24 4.42
CA THR A 137 2.74 3.89 5.73
C THR A 137 3.71 3.12 6.62
N LEU A 138 4.22 3.71 7.70
CA LEU A 138 5.17 3.03 8.58
C LEU A 138 4.65 1.65 8.97
N SER A 139 5.53 0.65 8.94
CA SER A 139 5.20 -0.70 9.37
C SER A 139 5.79 -0.99 10.75
N PHE A 140 5.16 -1.88 11.50
CA PHE A 140 5.70 -2.33 12.77
C PHE A 140 7.05 -3.04 12.60
N LEU A 141 7.27 -3.69 11.45
CA LEU A 141 8.59 -4.21 11.06
C LEU A 141 9.66 -3.10 11.01
N GLU A 142 9.33 -1.92 10.52
CA GLU A 142 10.25 -0.77 10.48
C GLU A 142 10.45 -0.16 11.88
N LEU A 143 9.39 -0.12 12.69
CA LEU A 143 9.45 0.40 14.05
C LEU A 143 10.34 -0.46 14.96
N THR A 144 10.37 -1.78 14.80
CA THR A 144 11.24 -2.67 15.60
C THR A 144 12.73 -2.47 15.34
N ASN A 145 13.12 -1.81 14.26
CA ASN A 145 14.52 -1.43 14.04
C ASN A 145 14.95 -0.19 14.85
N GLU A 146 13.99 0.60 15.34
CA GLU A 146 14.22 1.89 16.01
C GLU A 146 13.79 1.87 17.47
N TYR A 147 12.91 0.95 17.85
CA TYR A 147 12.27 0.84 19.15
C TYR A 147 12.28 -0.61 19.62
N ASN A 148 12.33 -0.82 20.93
CA ASN A 148 12.20 -2.16 21.50
C ASN A 148 10.74 -2.66 21.47
N ASN A 149 10.52 -3.96 21.68
CA ASN A 149 9.19 -4.55 21.58
C ASN A 149 8.16 -3.95 22.58
N PHE A 150 8.60 -3.48 23.73
CA PHE A 150 7.71 -2.83 24.70
C PHE A 150 7.20 -1.49 24.16
N GLU A 151 8.09 -0.67 23.61
CA GLU A 151 7.74 0.60 22.98
C GLU A 151 6.83 0.38 21.76
N VAL A 152 7.15 -0.61 20.92
CA VAL A 152 6.34 -0.97 19.74
C VAL A 152 4.94 -1.40 20.14
N ASN A 153 4.79 -2.18 21.21
CA ASN A 153 3.48 -2.56 21.73
C ASN A 153 2.66 -1.36 22.22
N ASN A 154 3.31 -0.33 22.77
CA ASN A 154 2.62 0.90 23.18
C ASN A 154 2.09 1.72 22.00
N PHE A 155 2.63 1.54 20.80
CA PHE A 155 2.12 2.20 19.58
C PHE A 155 0.86 1.53 19.01
N LEU A 156 0.54 0.29 19.39
CA LEU A 156 -0.57 -0.46 18.82
C LEU A 156 -1.91 0.28 18.90
N ASP A 157 -2.28 0.75 20.07
CA ASP A 157 -3.57 1.41 20.28
C ASP A 157 -3.66 2.71 19.47
N ASN A 158 -2.57 3.48 19.39
CA ASN A 158 -2.48 4.66 18.51
C ASN A 158 -2.59 4.28 17.03
N ALA A 159 -1.95 3.20 16.59
CA ALA A 159 -2.01 2.74 15.21
C ALA A 159 -3.43 2.25 14.82
N LEU A 160 -4.15 1.64 15.74
CA LEU A 160 -5.54 1.22 15.53
C LEU A 160 -6.50 2.41 15.37
N VAL A 161 -6.21 3.56 16.02
CA VAL A 161 -7.06 4.75 15.98
C VAL A 161 -6.60 5.76 14.93
N TYR A 162 -5.31 6.08 14.88
CA TYR A 162 -4.75 7.16 14.04
C TYR A 162 -3.93 6.66 12.85
N GLY A 163 -3.75 5.34 12.70
CA GLY A 163 -2.93 4.79 11.62
C GLY A 163 -1.43 5.00 11.83
N ALA A 164 -0.68 4.90 10.73
CA ALA A 164 0.77 4.92 10.74
C ALA A 164 1.39 5.79 9.62
N TYR A 165 0.67 6.81 9.15
CA TYR A 165 1.30 7.82 8.27
C TYR A 165 2.45 8.49 9.00
N PRO A 166 3.63 8.71 8.38
CA PRO A 166 4.83 9.18 9.08
C PRO A 166 4.61 10.44 9.90
N GLU A 167 3.97 11.46 9.34
CA GLU A 167 3.71 12.72 10.03
C GLU A 167 2.69 12.55 11.17
N VAL A 168 1.63 11.78 10.96
CA VAL A 168 0.64 11.45 12.00
C VAL A 168 1.28 10.65 13.13
N PHE A 169 2.16 9.68 12.79
CA PHE A 169 2.85 8.87 13.79
C PHE A 169 3.76 9.71 14.69
N THR A 170 4.52 10.66 14.10
CA THR A 170 5.48 11.50 14.83
C THR A 170 4.85 12.70 15.55
N THR A 171 3.60 13.04 15.26
CA THR A 171 2.85 14.09 15.95
C THR A 171 2.37 13.57 17.31
N GLU A 172 2.59 14.31 18.39
CA GLU A 172 2.16 13.89 19.74
C GLU A 172 0.73 14.30 20.05
N ASN A 173 0.33 15.49 19.65
CA ASN A 173 -1.00 16.05 19.94
C ASN A 173 -2.11 15.32 19.14
N LEU A 174 -3.11 14.77 19.85
CA LEU A 174 -4.18 13.98 19.24
C LEU A 174 -5.09 14.81 18.32
N ASN A 175 -5.31 16.09 18.63
CA ASN A 175 -6.12 16.98 17.79
C ASN A 175 -5.38 17.30 16.48
N ASP A 176 -4.07 17.47 16.54
CA ASP A 176 -3.25 17.70 15.34
C ASP A 176 -3.17 16.43 14.47
N LYS A 177 -3.08 15.23 15.08
CA LYS A 177 -3.21 13.96 14.35
C LYS A 177 -4.53 13.90 13.58
N LYS A 178 -5.66 14.24 14.22
CA LYS A 178 -6.97 14.26 13.58
C LYS A 178 -7.00 15.22 12.39
N LYS A 179 -6.53 16.46 12.55
CA LYS A 179 -6.45 17.46 11.48
C LYS A 179 -5.59 16.99 10.30
N LEU A 180 -4.41 16.41 10.57
CA LEU A 180 -3.54 15.87 9.54
C LEU A 180 -4.25 14.76 8.74
N LEU A 181 -4.98 13.89 9.41
CA LEU A 181 -5.77 12.83 8.74
C LEU A 181 -6.94 13.40 7.93
N GLU A 182 -7.63 14.42 8.42
CA GLU A 182 -8.69 15.13 7.68
C GLU A 182 -8.13 15.78 6.41
N GLU A 183 -7.00 16.50 6.49
CA GLU A 183 -6.32 17.10 5.35
C GLU A 183 -5.81 16.04 4.36
N LEU A 184 -5.26 14.96 4.88
CA LEU A 184 -4.78 13.84 4.09
C LEU A 184 -5.94 13.17 3.34
N ALA A 185 -7.05 12.87 4.00
CA ALA A 185 -8.22 12.28 3.38
C ALA A 185 -8.82 13.23 2.32
N ALA A 186 -8.95 14.52 2.62
CA ALA A 186 -9.45 15.51 1.68
C ALA A 186 -8.54 15.67 0.46
N SER A 187 -7.22 15.77 0.65
CA SER A 187 -6.29 16.00 -0.46
C SER A 187 -6.07 14.74 -1.31
N TYR A 188 -5.95 13.59 -0.66
CA TYR A 188 -5.59 12.32 -1.27
C TYR A 188 -6.78 11.66 -1.98
N LEU A 189 -7.91 11.56 -1.29
CA LEU A 189 -9.11 10.94 -1.86
C LEU A 189 -9.71 11.78 -3.00
N TYR A 190 -9.63 13.12 -2.91
CA TYR A 190 -10.16 13.98 -3.96
C TYR A 190 -9.20 14.19 -5.13
N LYS A 191 -7.89 14.40 -4.89
CA LYS A 191 -6.96 14.73 -5.97
C LYS A 191 -6.47 13.51 -6.73
N ASP A 192 -6.09 12.44 -6.04
CA ASP A 192 -5.49 11.28 -6.72
C ASP A 192 -6.52 10.36 -7.33
N VAL A 193 -7.63 10.11 -6.63
CA VAL A 193 -8.70 9.24 -7.14
C VAL A 193 -9.49 9.93 -8.24
N LEU A 194 -9.78 11.24 -8.10
CA LEU A 194 -10.56 11.99 -9.10
C LEU A 194 -9.75 12.38 -10.32
N ALA A 195 -8.45 12.67 -10.18
CA ALA A 195 -7.58 13.03 -11.30
C ALA A 195 -7.37 11.85 -12.27
N LEU A 196 -7.48 10.61 -11.80
CA LEU A 196 -7.17 9.42 -12.59
C LEU A 196 -8.18 9.07 -13.67
N ASP A 197 -9.40 9.59 -13.64
CA ASP A 197 -10.45 9.05 -14.51
C ASP A 197 -11.60 9.98 -14.89
N GLU A 198 -11.40 11.30 -14.92
CA GLU A 198 -12.50 12.25 -15.21
C GLU A 198 -13.80 11.92 -14.44
N ILE A 199 -13.65 11.52 -13.15
CA ILE A 199 -14.78 11.07 -12.34
C ILE A 199 -15.78 12.21 -12.16
N LYS A 200 -16.87 12.15 -12.90
CA LYS A 200 -17.95 13.15 -12.85
C LYS A 200 -18.76 13.14 -11.53
N LYS A 201 -18.56 12.12 -10.66
CA LYS A 201 -19.36 11.89 -9.44
C LYS A 201 -18.46 11.65 -8.21
N SER A 202 -17.73 12.67 -7.81
CA SER A 202 -16.83 12.62 -6.66
C SER A 202 -17.51 12.24 -5.33
N ASP A 203 -18.76 12.66 -5.15
CA ASP A 203 -19.60 12.34 -3.99
C ASP A 203 -19.85 10.83 -3.84
N LYS A 204 -20.02 10.10 -4.94
CA LYS A 204 -20.30 8.66 -4.93
C LYS A 204 -19.07 7.84 -4.50
N ILE A 205 -17.86 8.27 -4.87
CA ILE A 205 -16.62 7.61 -4.41
C ILE A 205 -16.39 7.81 -2.91
N TYR A 206 -16.67 9.01 -2.39
CA TYR A 206 -16.59 9.25 -0.96
C TYR A 206 -17.58 8.39 -0.18
N LYS A 207 -18.85 8.33 -0.64
CA LYS A 207 -19.88 7.45 -0.05
C LYS A 207 -19.47 5.97 -0.13
N LEU A 208 -18.88 5.54 -1.26
CA LEU A 208 -18.33 4.19 -1.37
C LEU A 208 -17.30 3.91 -0.29
N LEU A 209 -16.34 4.82 -0.10
CA LEU A 209 -15.31 4.68 0.93
C LEU A 209 -15.88 4.64 2.35
N GLN A 210 -16.91 5.45 2.64
CA GLN A 210 -17.60 5.38 3.93
C GLN A 210 -18.28 4.02 4.15
N LEU A 211 -18.99 3.49 3.13
CA LEU A 211 -19.61 2.17 3.20
C LEU A 211 -18.56 1.06 3.42
N LEU A 212 -17.43 1.13 2.74
CA LEU A 212 -16.32 0.20 2.95
C LEU A 212 -15.69 0.35 4.34
N ALA A 213 -15.58 1.57 4.85
CA ALA A 213 -15.06 1.84 6.18
C ALA A 213 -15.94 1.25 7.30
N PHE A 214 -17.25 1.21 7.10
CA PHE A 214 -18.18 0.51 8.02
C PHE A 214 -18.11 -1.02 7.90
N GLN A 215 -17.71 -1.55 6.73
CA GLN A 215 -17.68 -2.98 6.41
C GLN A 215 -16.27 -3.59 6.42
N ILE A 216 -15.30 -2.99 7.14
CA ILE A 216 -13.93 -3.53 7.18
C ILE A 216 -13.91 -4.98 7.68
N GLY A 217 -13.11 -5.81 7.03
CA GLY A 217 -13.00 -7.24 7.39
C GLY A 217 -14.23 -8.08 7.04
N GLN A 218 -15.24 -7.50 6.36
CA GLN A 218 -16.43 -8.20 5.91
C GLN A 218 -16.41 -8.48 4.41
N GLU A 219 -17.14 -9.50 3.99
CA GLU A 219 -17.38 -9.78 2.58
C GLU A 219 -18.23 -8.67 1.94
N VAL A 220 -17.72 -8.05 0.89
CA VAL A 220 -18.37 -6.91 0.23
C VAL A 220 -19.11 -7.34 -1.04
N SER A 221 -20.37 -6.94 -1.15
CA SER A 221 -21.19 -7.19 -2.33
C SER A 221 -21.16 -6.01 -3.29
N VAL A 222 -20.54 -6.19 -4.46
CA VAL A 222 -20.57 -5.19 -5.55
C VAL A 222 -21.99 -4.82 -5.95
N ASN A 223 -22.91 -5.80 -5.96
CA ASN A 223 -24.30 -5.57 -6.33
C ASN A 223 -25.04 -4.71 -5.30
N GLU A 224 -24.85 -4.97 -4.00
CA GLU A 224 -25.42 -4.17 -2.92
C GLU A 224 -24.92 -2.73 -2.98
N LEU A 225 -23.61 -2.54 -3.13
CA LEU A 225 -23.00 -1.21 -3.25
C LEU A 225 -23.49 -0.48 -4.51
N SER A 226 -23.69 -1.19 -5.63
CA SER A 226 -24.18 -0.58 -6.87
C SER A 226 -25.60 -0.02 -6.70
N VAL A 227 -26.47 -0.78 -6.02
CA VAL A 227 -27.84 -0.34 -5.71
C VAL A 227 -27.82 0.84 -4.75
N THR A 228 -27.08 0.74 -3.63
CA THR A 228 -26.99 1.80 -2.60
C THR A 228 -26.45 3.12 -3.15
N LEU A 229 -25.46 3.03 -4.06
CA LEU A 229 -24.80 4.19 -4.65
C LEU A 229 -25.46 4.67 -5.96
N GLU A 230 -26.46 3.96 -6.48
CA GLU A 230 -27.07 4.22 -7.79
C GLU A 230 -26.01 4.25 -8.91
N LEU A 231 -25.11 3.28 -8.90
CA LEU A 231 -24.04 3.08 -9.88
C LEU A 231 -24.19 1.73 -10.57
N SER A 232 -23.56 1.56 -11.73
CA SER A 232 -23.44 0.25 -12.34
C SER A 232 -22.42 -0.62 -11.60
N ASN A 233 -22.59 -1.95 -11.63
CA ASN A 233 -21.59 -2.89 -11.09
C ASN A 233 -20.20 -2.68 -11.71
N ALA A 234 -20.14 -2.34 -12.98
CA ALA A 234 -18.88 -2.05 -13.68
C ALA A 234 -18.20 -0.80 -13.09
N THR A 235 -18.96 0.24 -12.77
CA THR A 235 -18.45 1.47 -12.14
C THR A 235 -17.92 1.19 -10.74
N VAL A 236 -18.65 0.41 -9.93
CA VAL A 236 -18.18 0.04 -8.57
C VAL A 236 -16.87 -0.76 -8.64
N LYS A 237 -16.78 -1.75 -9.55
CA LYS A 237 -15.53 -2.51 -9.75
C LYS A 237 -14.37 -1.60 -10.18
N LYS A 238 -14.62 -0.67 -11.10
CA LYS A 238 -13.64 0.32 -11.53
C LYS A 238 -13.16 1.19 -10.36
N TYR A 239 -14.06 1.59 -9.46
CA TYR A 239 -13.70 2.33 -8.25
C TYR A 239 -12.86 1.49 -7.29
N PHE A 240 -13.17 0.20 -7.12
CA PHE A 240 -12.31 -0.69 -6.33
C PHE A 240 -10.90 -0.76 -6.90
N ASP A 241 -10.77 -0.96 -8.22
CA ASP A 241 -9.46 -1.02 -8.87
C ASP A 241 -8.67 0.29 -8.70
N LEU A 242 -9.35 1.44 -8.74
CA LEU A 242 -8.72 2.73 -8.48
C LEU A 242 -8.23 2.86 -7.03
N LEU A 243 -9.09 2.51 -6.07
CA LEU A 243 -8.77 2.58 -4.65
C LEU A 243 -7.62 1.64 -4.25
N GLU A 244 -7.51 0.47 -4.87
CA GLU A 244 -6.37 -0.42 -4.69
C GLU A 244 -5.08 0.16 -5.27
N LYS A 245 -5.17 0.67 -6.52
CA LYS A 245 -4.01 1.25 -7.21
C LYS A 245 -3.49 2.50 -6.53
N THR A 246 -4.35 3.22 -5.80
CA THR A 246 -3.97 4.39 -5.00
C THR A 246 -3.57 4.06 -3.56
N PHE A 247 -3.47 2.79 -3.18
CA PHE A 247 -3.09 2.35 -1.84
C PHE A 247 -4.06 2.80 -0.73
N VAL A 248 -5.35 2.93 -1.05
CA VAL A 248 -6.38 3.20 -0.03
C VAL A 248 -6.85 1.89 0.60
N ILE A 249 -7.26 0.94 -0.26
CA ILE A 249 -7.77 -0.37 0.15
C ILE A 249 -6.98 -1.50 -0.53
N PHE A 250 -7.18 -2.70 -0.04
CA PHE A 250 -6.81 -3.94 -0.74
C PHE A 250 -7.89 -4.99 -0.53
N ARG A 251 -7.96 -5.92 -1.48
CA ARG A 251 -8.91 -7.03 -1.44
C ARG A 251 -8.22 -8.31 -0.98
N LEU A 252 -8.93 -9.08 -0.17
CA LEU A 252 -8.54 -10.44 0.20
C LEU A 252 -9.57 -11.40 -0.41
N PRO A 253 -9.18 -12.24 -1.39
CA PRO A 253 -10.08 -13.18 -2.04
C PRO A 253 -10.42 -14.37 -1.14
N ALA A 254 -11.55 -15.02 -1.41
CA ALA A 254 -11.94 -16.22 -0.70
C ALA A 254 -11.23 -17.45 -1.26
N LEU A 255 -10.63 -18.27 -0.43
CA LEU A 255 -10.05 -19.55 -0.84
C LEU A 255 -11.13 -20.52 -1.38
N SER A 256 -10.86 -21.14 -2.51
CA SER A 256 -11.75 -22.14 -3.10
C SER A 256 -10.96 -23.22 -3.84
N LYS A 257 -11.38 -24.48 -3.72
CA LYS A 257 -10.82 -25.58 -4.52
C LYS A 257 -11.04 -25.42 -6.03
N ASN A 258 -12.03 -24.63 -6.43
CA ASN A 258 -12.32 -24.35 -7.83
C ASN A 258 -11.96 -22.90 -8.13
N PRO A 259 -10.90 -22.62 -8.90
CA PRO A 259 -10.46 -21.26 -9.23
C PRO A 259 -11.56 -20.40 -9.89
N ARG A 260 -12.46 -21.02 -10.68
CA ARG A 260 -13.58 -20.26 -11.28
C ARG A 260 -14.60 -19.81 -10.24
N LYS A 261 -14.84 -20.64 -9.18
CA LYS A 261 -15.71 -20.26 -8.06
C LYS A 261 -15.03 -19.25 -7.14
N GLU A 262 -13.71 -19.31 -7.02
CA GLU A 262 -12.92 -18.33 -6.26
C GLU A 262 -13.11 -16.92 -6.81
N ILE A 263 -12.92 -16.74 -8.12
CA ILE A 263 -13.11 -15.44 -8.80
C ILE A 263 -14.57 -14.93 -8.69
N ALA A 264 -15.54 -15.83 -8.53
CA ALA A 264 -16.96 -15.47 -8.42
C ALA A 264 -17.41 -15.14 -6.99
N LYS A 265 -16.58 -15.44 -5.97
CA LYS A 265 -16.89 -15.12 -4.57
C LYS A 265 -16.69 -13.64 -4.26
N LYS A 266 -17.30 -13.19 -3.16
CA LYS A 266 -17.10 -11.85 -2.64
C LYS A 266 -15.72 -11.78 -1.97
N ASP A 267 -15.05 -10.65 -2.11
CA ASP A 267 -13.80 -10.37 -1.43
C ASP A 267 -14.06 -9.69 -0.07
N LYS A 268 -13.16 -9.88 0.90
CA LYS A 268 -13.06 -9.00 2.05
C LYS A 268 -12.26 -7.76 1.67
N ILE A 269 -12.66 -6.60 2.21
CA ILE A 269 -11.99 -5.32 1.96
C ILE A 269 -11.32 -4.83 3.24
N TYR A 270 -10.07 -4.39 3.09
CA TYR A 270 -9.27 -3.81 4.16
C TYR A 270 -8.65 -2.49 3.70
N PHE A 271 -8.38 -1.61 4.64
CA PHE A 271 -7.64 -0.37 4.40
C PHE A 271 -6.14 -0.58 4.66
N TYR A 272 -5.30 0.04 3.83
CA TYR A 272 -3.85 0.04 4.09
C TYR A 272 -3.47 0.85 5.34
N ASP A 273 -4.33 1.79 5.76
CA ASP A 273 -4.12 2.60 6.96
C ASP A 273 -5.43 2.85 7.70
N LEU A 274 -5.44 2.59 9.02
CA LEU A 274 -6.63 2.73 9.84
C LEU A 274 -6.97 4.18 10.18
N GLY A 275 -6.01 5.09 10.18
CA GLY A 275 -6.28 6.53 10.32
C GLY A 275 -7.15 7.04 9.16
N VAL A 276 -6.83 6.63 7.93
CA VAL A 276 -7.65 6.93 6.74
C VAL A 276 -9.06 6.33 6.88
N ARG A 277 -9.16 5.08 7.34
CA ARG A 277 -10.46 4.44 7.58
C ARG A 277 -11.28 5.20 8.63
N ASN A 278 -10.65 5.57 9.75
CA ASN A 278 -11.33 6.18 10.87
C ASN A 278 -11.80 7.62 10.59
N VAL A 279 -11.03 8.38 9.81
CA VAL A 279 -11.45 9.73 9.39
C VAL A 279 -12.66 9.70 8.47
N LEU A 280 -12.82 8.69 7.63
CA LEU A 280 -13.98 8.55 6.72
C LEU A 280 -15.31 8.40 7.46
N ILE A 281 -15.29 7.86 8.67
CA ILE A 281 -16.47 7.68 9.53
C ILE A 281 -16.45 8.57 10.78
N ASP A 282 -15.50 9.53 10.83
CA ASP A 282 -15.26 10.45 11.96
C ASP A 282 -15.26 9.75 13.32
N ASN A 283 -14.54 8.62 13.43
CA ASN A 283 -14.48 7.86 14.69
C ASN A 283 -13.05 7.73 15.21
N PHE A 284 -12.65 8.66 16.07
CA PHE A 284 -11.38 8.69 16.80
C PHE A 284 -11.53 8.42 18.30
N ASN A 285 -12.65 7.83 18.70
CA ASN A 285 -12.88 7.43 20.09
C ASN A 285 -11.79 6.45 20.55
N THR A 286 -11.55 6.41 21.86
CA THR A 286 -10.63 5.46 22.47
C THR A 286 -11.11 4.03 22.22
N LEU A 287 -10.20 3.07 22.21
CA LEU A 287 -10.57 1.68 21.90
C LEU A 287 -11.59 1.10 22.90
N THR A 288 -11.58 1.57 24.15
CA THR A 288 -12.55 1.15 25.18
C THR A 288 -13.98 1.57 24.86
N ASP A 289 -14.15 2.67 24.14
CA ASP A 289 -15.44 3.26 23.79
C ASP A 289 -15.94 2.82 22.40
N ARG A 290 -15.27 1.81 21.80
CA ARG A 290 -15.56 1.30 20.46
C ARG A 290 -16.03 -0.15 20.49
N ASN A 291 -16.95 -0.48 19.58
CA ASN A 291 -17.45 -1.84 19.38
C ASN A 291 -16.78 -2.57 18.19
N ASP A 292 -15.93 -1.87 17.42
CA ASP A 292 -15.26 -2.41 16.22
C ASP A 292 -13.79 -2.80 16.45
N GLN A 293 -13.34 -2.92 17.70
CA GLN A 293 -11.95 -3.25 18.07
C GLN A 293 -11.43 -4.49 17.35
N GLY A 294 -12.26 -5.54 17.24
CA GLY A 294 -11.91 -6.78 16.55
C GLY A 294 -11.62 -6.55 15.06
N ALA A 295 -12.50 -5.80 14.38
CA ALA A 295 -12.35 -5.48 12.97
C ALA A 295 -11.14 -4.56 12.71
N LEU A 296 -10.88 -3.59 13.60
CA LEU A 296 -9.66 -2.75 13.52
C LEU A 296 -8.39 -3.60 13.67
N PHE A 297 -8.37 -4.51 14.63
CA PHE A 297 -7.22 -5.38 14.87
C PHE A 297 -6.99 -6.34 13.70
N GLU A 298 -8.05 -6.95 13.16
CA GLU A 298 -7.97 -7.78 11.96
C GLU A 298 -7.42 -6.97 10.77
N ASN A 299 -7.96 -5.78 10.50
CA ASN A 299 -7.47 -4.92 9.42
C ASN A 299 -5.99 -4.51 9.62
N PHE A 300 -5.61 -4.17 10.85
CA PHE A 300 -4.22 -3.84 11.19
C PHE A 300 -3.29 -5.01 10.88
N LEU A 301 -3.61 -6.21 11.36
CA LEU A 301 -2.80 -7.42 11.12
C LEU A 301 -2.66 -7.72 9.63
N MET A 302 -3.75 -7.59 8.88
CA MET A 302 -3.74 -7.82 7.43
C MET A 302 -2.89 -6.78 6.70
N ALA A 303 -3.01 -5.49 7.04
CA ALA A 303 -2.19 -4.43 6.44
C ALA A 303 -0.69 -4.64 6.75
N GLU A 304 -0.35 -4.91 8.01
CA GLU A 304 1.04 -5.18 8.41
C GLU A 304 1.61 -6.45 7.77
N ARG A 305 0.81 -7.52 7.65
CA ARG A 305 1.24 -8.75 6.97
C ARG A 305 1.56 -8.51 5.50
N ILE A 306 0.75 -7.73 4.79
CA ILE A 306 1.02 -7.35 3.40
C ILE A 306 2.30 -6.53 3.29
N LYS A 307 2.53 -5.56 4.18
CA LYS A 307 3.78 -4.78 4.22
C LYS A 307 4.98 -5.70 4.40
N LYS A 308 4.94 -6.64 5.37
CA LYS A 308 5.99 -7.64 5.59
C LYS A 308 6.26 -8.47 4.35
N ILE A 309 5.22 -9.07 3.75
CA ILE A 309 5.35 -9.89 2.53
C ILE A 309 6.04 -9.10 1.41
N LYS A 310 5.65 -7.83 1.20
CA LYS A 310 6.23 -6.99 0.15
C LYS A 310 7.66 -6.55 0.46
N TYR A 311 7.95 -6.16 1.71
CA TYR A 311 9.28 -5.68 2.11
C TYR A 311 10.32 -6.80 2.18
N GLN A 312 9.93 -7.99 2.60
CA GLN A 312 10.81 -9.16 2.67
C GLN A 312 10.79 -10.02 1.40
N ALA A 313 10.08 -9.58 0.34
CA ALA A 313 9.92 -10.30 -0.93
C ALA A 313 9.46 -11.76 -0.75
N ILE A 314 8.56 -12.00 0.21
CA ILE A 314 7.99 -13.32 0.48
C ILE A 314 7.04 -13.68 -0.67
N THR A 315 7.22 -14.88 -1.24
CA THR A 315 6.29 -15.41 -2.24
C THR A 315 5.18 -16.15 -1.52
N ALA A 316 4.04 -15.49 -1.37
CA ALA A 316 2.86 -16.05 -0.72
C ALA A 316 1.57 -15.53 -1.39
N SER A 317 0.53 -16.36 -1.39
CA SER A 317 -0.83 -15.98 -1.78
C SER A 317 -1.72 -15.95 -0.53
N GLY A 318 -2.49 -14.88 -0.37
CA GLY A 318 -3.35 -14.68 0.79
C GLY A 318 -4.82 -14.83 0.44
N TYR A 319 -5.57 -15.47 1.33
CA TYR A 319 -6.99 -15.73 1.20
C TYR A 319 -7.69 -15.62 2.54
N PHE A 320 -9.02 -15.47 2.56
CA PHE A 320 -9.84 -15.89 3.69
C PHE A 320 -10.61 -17.16 3.32
N TRP A 321 -11.13 -17.88 4.31
CA TRP A 321 -11.95 -19.05 4.04
C TRP A 321 -13.24 -19.00 4.84
N ARG A 322 -14.35 -19.38 4.17
CA ARG A 322 -15.66 -19.44 4.79
C ARG A 322 -16.48 -20.63 4.24
N ALA A 323 -17.04 -21.39 5.15
CA ALA A 323 -17.97 -22.48 4.82
C ALA A 323 -19.42 -21.98 4.74
N TYR A 324 -20.25 -22.65 3.99
CA TYR A 324 -21.71 -22.39 3.96
C TYR A 324 -22.37 -22.51 5.33
N THR A 325 -21.78 -23.30 6.25
CA THR A 325 -22.25 -23.49 7.63
C THR A 325 -21.93 -22.34 8.56
N GLY A 326 -21.23 -21.28 8.07
CA GLY A 326 -20.86 -20.10 8.82
C GLY A 326 -19.49 -20.17 9.48
N SER A 327 -18.80 -21.31 9.48
CA SER A 327 -17.41 -21.38 9.97
C SER A 327 -16.48 -20.58 9.08
N GLU A 328 -15.54 -19.84 9.68
CA GLU A 328 -14.65 -18.91 8.97
C GLU A 328 -13.23 -19.04 9.52
N ILE A 329 -12.23 -18.71 8.69
CA ILE A 329 -10.85 -18.41 9.05
C ILE A 329 -10.50 -17.07 8.43
N ASP A 330 -10.00 -16.17 9.26
CA ASP A 330 -9.75 -14.78 8.89
C ASP A 330 -8.69 -14.65 7.80
N TYR A 331 -7.61 -15.43 7.89
CA TYR A 331 -6.53 -15.41 6.90
C TYR A 331 -5.92 -16.79 6.67
N ILE A 332 -5.74 -17.14 5.41
CA ILE A 332 -4.98 -18.31 4.97
C ILE A 332 -3.87 -17.83 4.05
N GLU A 333 -2.66 -18.24 4.34
CA GLU A 333 -1.49 -17.99 3.51
C GLU A 333 -1.03 -19.28 2.85
N GLU A 334 -0.89 -19.24 1.53
CA GLU A 334 -0.32 -20.32 0.75
C GLU A 334 1.12 -19.96 0.36
N THR A 335 2.05 -20.80 0.75
CA THR A 335 3.47 -20.67 0.40
C THR A 335 4.01 -22.03 -0.02
N ALA A 336 4.53 -22.13 -1.25
CA ALA A 336 5.09 -23.35 -1.82
C ALA A 336 4.15 -24.59 -1.70
N GLY A 337 2.84 -24.37 -1.89
CA GLY A 337 1.83 -25.44 -1.83
C GLY A 337 1.43 -25.86 -0.41
N LYS A 338 1.91 -25.17 0.62
CA LYS A 338 1.50 -25.37 2.02
C LYS A 338 0.57 -24.25 2.46
N TYR A 339 -0.43 -24.61 3.26
CA TYR A 339 -1.40 -23.69 3.82
C TYR A 339 -1.12 -23.44 5.29
N TYR A 340 -1.16 -22.15 5.66
CA TYR A 340 -1.07 -21.65 7.03
C TYR A 340 -2.35 -20.90 7.33
N ALA A 341 -3.06 -21.28 8.38
CA ALA A 341 -4.34 -20.70 8.76
C ALA A 341 -4.21 -19.85 10.02
N TYR A 342 -4.71 -18.63 9.97
CA TYR A 342 -4.63 -17.66 11.05
C TYR A 342 -6.02 -17.16 11.42
N GLU A 343 -6.32 -17.18 12.70
CA GLU A 343 -7.52 -16.60 13.28
C GLU A 343 -7.12 -15.42 14.15
N PHE A 344 -7.82 -14.29 14.03
CA PHE A 344 -7.48 -13.05 14.73
C PHE A 344 -8.46 -12.76 15.84
N LYS A 345 -7.96 -12.51 17.05
CA LYS A 345 -8.79 -12.15 18.20
C LYS A 345 -8.18 -10.99 18.97
N TYR A 346 -8.89 -9.89 19.07
CA TYR A 346 -8.43 -8.72 19.84
C TYR A 346 -8.22 -9.05 21.33
N GLY A 347 -9.08 -9.91 21.91
CA GLY A 347 -9.01 -10.38 23.30
C GLY A 347 -8.52 -11.81 23.43
N LYS A 348 -8.47 -12.30 24.68
CA LYS A 348 -8.11 -13.69 25.01
C LYS A 348 -9.28 -14.64 24.71
N LYS A 349 -9.49 -14.99 23.46
CA LYS A 349 -10.47 -15.98 23.03
C LYS A 349 -9.76 -17.22 22.48
N GLN A 350 -10.38 -18.38 22.61
CA GLN A 350 -9.91 -19.60 21.95
C GLN A 350 -10.53 -19.72 20.58
N ALA A 351 -9.79 -20.29 19.65
CA ALA A 351 -10.29 -20.66 18.33
C ALA A 351 -9.76 -22.05 17.97
N LYS A 352 -10.49 -22.75 17.11
CA LYS A 352 -10.12 -24.08 16.62
C LYS A 352 -10.22 -24.10 15.11
N LEU A 353 -9.34 -24.86 14.49
CA LEU A 353 -9.39 -25.07 13.05
C LEU A 353 -10.70 -25.80 12.67
N PRO A 354 -11.49 -25.27 11.72
CA PRO A 354 -12.73 -25.92 11.32
C PRO A 354 -12.47 -27.27 10.64
N ASN A 355 -13.19 -28.32 11.03
CA ASN A 355 -13.06 -29.67 10.44
C ASN A 355 -13.26 -29.65 8.91
N LYS A 356 -14.16 -28.80 8.40
CA LYS A 356 -14.40 -28.66 6.97
C LYS A 356 -13.16 -28.15 6.21
N LEU A 357 -12.40 -27.24 6.80
CA LEU A 357 -11.14 -26.75 6.21
C LEU A 357 -10.10 -27.88 6.16
N ILE A 358 -9.99 -28.68 7.24
CA ILE A 358 -9.07 -29.81 7.31
C ILE A 358 -9.39 -30.83 6.20
N LEU A 359 -10.67 -31.17 6.02
CA LEU A 359 -11.12 -32.09 4.96
C LEU A 359 -10.86 -31.55 3.56
N ASP A 360 -10.97 -30.24 3.38
CA ASP A 360 -10.84 -29.62 2.07
C ASP A 360 -9.40 -29.36 1.65
N TYR A 361 -8.51 -28.99 2.59
CA TYR A 361 -7.15 -28.49 2.29
C TYR A 361 -6.03 -29.23 3.07
N GLY A 362 -6.34 -30.40 3.64
CA GLY A 362 -5.44 -31.11 4.55
C GLY A 362 -5.43 -30.47 5.93
N ASN A 363 -4.40 -30.70 6.71
CA ASN A 363 -4.27 -30.14 8.06
C ASN A 363 -3.31 -28.94 8.03
N PRO A 364 -3.79 -27.71 7.67
CA PRO A 364 -2.95 -26.53 7.65
C PRO A 364 -2.41 -26.20 9.05
N GLU A 365 -1.20 -25.65 9.12
CA GLU A 365 -0.68 -25.14 10.37
C GLU A 365 -1.58 -24.00 10.86
N PHE A 366 -2.13 -24.13 12.06
CA PHE A 366 -3.08 -23.17 12.63
C PHE A 366 -2.46 -22.35 13.74
N LYS A 367 -2.62 -21.03 13.67
CA LYS A 367 -2.19 -20.10 14.71
C LYS A 367 -3.30 -19.11 15.06
N LEU A 368 -3.55 -18.97 16.36
CA LEU A 368 -4.38 -17.91 16.91
C LEU A 368 -3.49 -16.69 17.19
N ILE A 369 -3.80 -15.59 16.54
CA ILE A 369 -3.08 -14.33 16.70
C ILE A 369 -3.92 -13.38 17.56
N ASN A 370 -3.32 -12.86 18.62
CA ASN A 370 -3.94 -11.91 19.55
C ASN A 370 -2.94 -10.82 19.96
N ARG A 371 -3.31 -9.95 20.89
CA ARG A 371 -2.45 -8.85 21.38
C ARG A 371 -1.15 -9.30 22.03
N ASP A 372 -1.07 -10.54 22.50
CA ASP A 372 0.11 -11.05 23.22
C ASP A 372 1.20 -11.55 22.22
N ASN A 373 0.80 -12.02 21.00
CA ASN A 373 1.71 -12.65 20.04
C ASN A 373 1.69 -12.07 18.61
N TYR A 374 0.96 -10.98 18.37
CA TYR A 374 0.79 -10.43 17.02
C TYR A 374 2.10 -10.00 16.35
N LEU A 375 3.10 -9.56 17.13
CA LEU A 375 4.39 -9.16 16.58
C LEU A 375 5.06 -10.31 15.80
N GLU A 376 4.98 -11.55 16.27
CA GLU A 376 5.52 -12.72 15.56
C GLU A 376 4.90 -12.89 14.15
N PHE A 377 3.66 -12.49 13.99
CA PHE A 377 2.96 -12.59 12.73
C PHE A 377 3.36 -11.49 11.73
N ILE A 378 3.64 -10.29 12.23
CA ILE A 378 3.83 -9.10 11.39
C ILE A 378 5.29 -8.64 11.24
N ILE A 379 6.23 -9.16 12.07
CA ILE A 379 7.67 -8.83 12.00
C ILE A 379 8.45 -9.87 11.25
#